data_cefc5d5e662db5dd95bfc075a9731d2a
#
_entry.id   cefc5d5e662db5dd95bfc075a9731d2a
#
_cell.length_a   1.000
_cell.length_b   1.000
_cell.length_c   1.000
_cell.angle_alpha   90.00
_cell.angle_beta   90.00
_cell.angle_gamma   90.00
#
_symmetry.space_group_name_H-M   'P 1'
#
loop_
_entity.id
_entity.type
_entity.pdbx_description
1 polymer ?
#
loop_
_entity_poly.entity_id
_entity_poly.type
_entity_poly.pdbx_seq_one_letter_code
_entity_poly.pdbx_strand_id
1 'polypeptide(L)'
;MIRTGDKTSTDDIMPAGVHLKHRSNIPEYAKVVFERFNEEGKPTFAQRAAAVRDAGRHGIIVGRDSYGQGSSREHAAICPMYLGVKAVIAYAIERIHAANLINFGIVPFTFVNKEDYELLPEGTEIVIENLREKLEKRQFPIIAEAAGHQIPLNSNLSDEDIRILLAGGRLNLK
;
A
#
# COMPACT_ATOMS: atom_id res chain seq x y z
N MET A 1 5.32 -7.66 4.06
CA MET A 1 4.32 -6.72 4.63
C MET A 1 4.99 -5.83 5.67
N ILE A 2 4.61 -4.57 5.79
CA ILE A 2 4.92 -3.70 6.94
C ILE A 2 3.62 -3.38 7.67
N ARG A 3 3.69 -3.25 8.99
CA ARG A 3 2.57 -2.90 9.86
C ARG A 3 2.84 -1.52 10.47
N THR A 4 1.91 -0.58 10.29
CA THR A 4 1.99 0.77 10.85
C THR A 4 0.85 1.00 11.84
N GLY A 5 1.00 2.00 12.71
CA GLY A 5 -0.02 2.36 13.69
C GLY A 5 -1.05 3.35 13.15
N ASP A 6 -1.69 4.07 14.09
CA ASP A 6 -2.60 5.16 13.79
C ASP A 6 -1.86 6.39 13.24
N LYS A 7 -2.57 7.18 12.44
CA LYS A 7 -2.11 8.48 11.92
C LYS A 7 -0.77 8.42 11.18
N THR A 8 -0.54 7.33 10.44
CA THR A 8 0.63 7.23 9.57
C THR A 8 0.57 8.32 8.51
N SER A 9 1.44 9.32 8.63
CA SER A 9 1.45 10.46 7.73
C SER A 9 2.15 10.17 6.41
N THR A 10 1.94 11.02 5.42
CA THR A 10 2.70 10.97 4.15
C THR A 10 4.20 11.21 4.37
N ASP A 11 4.59 11.94 5.43
CA ASP A 11 5.99 12.09 5.85
C ASP A 11 6.55 10.81 6.47
N ASP A 12 5.73 10.03 7.14
CA ASP A 12 6.14 8.73 7.68
C ASP A 12 6.39 7.72 6.57
N ILE A 13 5.55 7.76 5.53
CA ILE A 13 5.68 6.88 4.37
C ILE A 13 6.88 7.31 3.53
N MET A 14 6.98 8.62 3.27
CA MET A 14 7.97 9.18 2.37
C MET A 14 8.55 10.47 2.94
N PRO A 15 9.66 10.40 3.67
CA PRO A 15 10.23 11.57 4.31
C PRO A 15 10.68 12.62 3.27
N ALA A 16 10.37 13.89 3.58
CA ALA A 16 10.77 15.02 2.77
C ALA A 16 12.17 15.54 3.16
N GLY A 17 12.28 16.77 3.59
CA GLY A 17 13.51 17.37 4.09
C GLY A 17 14.67 17.18 3.13
N VAL A 18 15.76 16.60 3.63
CA VAL A 18 17.00 16.36 2.87
C VAL A 18 16.83 15.42 1.69
N HIS A 19 15.78 14.60 1.68
CA HIS A 19 15.51 13.63 0.62
C HIS A 19 14.80 14.22 -0.59
N LEU A 20 14.24 15.44 -0.49
CA LEU A 20 13.53 16.10 -1.62
C LEU A 20 14.41 16.32 -2.85
N LYS A 21 15.72 16.37 -2.69
CA LYS A 21 16.67 16.44 -3.81
C LYS A 21 16.54 15.25 -4.77
N HIS A 22 16.02 14.13 -4.30
CA HIS A 22 15.83 12.90 -5.07
C HIS A 22 14.43 12.76 -5.68
N ARG A 23 13.53 13.74 -5.52
CA ARG A 23 12.11 13.67 -5.97
C ARG A 23 11.92 13.27 -7.44
N SER A 24 12.85 13.61 -8.31
CA SER A 24 12.81 13.26 -9.74
C SER A 24 13.51 11.94 -10.05
N ASN A 25 14.13 11.29 -9.06
CA ASN A 25 14.80 10.01 -9.17
C ASN A 25 14.10 8.99 -8.27
N ILE A 26 13.01 8.40 -8.77
CA ILE A 26 12.17 7.48 -7.97
C ILE A 26 12.97 6.29 -7.43
N PRO A 27 13.85 5.61 -8.19
CA PRO A 27 14.68 4.54 -7.66
C PRO A 27 15.51 4.94 -6.43
N GLU A 28 16.10 6.13 -6.46
CA GLU A 28 16.90 6.63 -5.34
C GLU A 28 16.02 7.07 -4.17
N TYR A 29 14.92 7.78 -4.47
CA TYR A 29 14.01 8.26 -3.43
C TYR A 29 13.28 7.10 -2.73
N ALA A 30 12.96 6.02 -3.44
CA ALA A 30 12.29 4.86 -2.87
C ALA A 30 13.12 4.15 -1.77
N LYS A 31 14.44 4.34 -1.73
CA LYS A 31 15.31 3.75 -0.69
C LYS A 31 14.97 4.20 0.73
N VAL A 32 14.32 5.37 0.88
CA VAL A 32 13.95 5.95 2.18
C VAL A 32 12.47 5.78 2.54
N VAL A 33 11.72 4.98 1.77
CA VAL A 33 10.33 4.63 2.12
C VAL A 33 10.30 4.00 3.50
N PHE A 34 9.46 4.54 4.39
CA PHE A 34 9.34 4.12 5.78
C PHE A 34 10.65 4.16 6.58
N GLU A 35 11.56 5.08 6.25
CA GLU A 35 12.87 5.19 6.89
C GLU A 35 12.79 5.24 8.42
N ARG A 36 11.82 5.98 8.98
CA ARG A 36 11.63 6.10 10.43
C ARG A 36 11.23 4.78 11.14
N PHE A 37 10.79 3.78 10.41
CA PHE A 37 10.42 2.46 10.92
C PHE A 37 11.56 1.44 10.77
N ASN A 38 12.69 1.85 10.20
CA ASN A 38 13.84 0.95 10.07
C ASN A 38 14.55 0.80 11.43
N GLU A 39 14.98 -0.42 11.69
CA GLU A 39 15.74 -0.76 12.89
C GLU A 39 17.23 -0.91 12.55
N GLU A 40 18.09 -0.43 13.42
CA GLU A 40 19.54 -0.55 13.25
C GLU A 40 19.95 -2.04 13.16
N GLY A 41 20.83 -2.35 12.22
CA GLY A 41 21.33 -3.72 12.00
C GLY A 41 20.36 -4.66 11.28
N LYS A 42 19.14 -4.18 10.91
CA LYS A 42 18.18 -4.95 10.12
C LYS A 42 18.04 -4.40 8.70
N PRO A 43 17.65 -5.23 7.71
CA PRO A 43 17.33 -4.73 6.37
C PRO A 43 16.23 -3.66 6.44
N THR A 44 16.40 -2.58 5.69
CA THR A 44 15.40 -1.51 5.60
C THR A 44 14.10 -2.02 4.97
N PHE A 45 13.00 -1.28 5.15
CA PHE A 45 11.76 -1.60 4.45
C PHE A 45 11.98 -1.69 2.94
N ALA A 46 12.71 -0.73 2.35
CA ALA A 46 13.00 -0.70 0.92
C ALA A 46 13.76 -1.95 0.45
N GLN A 47 14.74 -2.41 1.20
CA GLN A 47 15.49 -3.63 0.88
C GLN A 47 14.60 -4.88 0.95
N ARG A 48 13.78 -4.99 2.00
CA ARG A 48 12.83 -6.12 2.17
C ARG A 48 11.78 -6.13 1.07
N ALA A 49 11.20 -4.98 0.74
CA ALA A 49 10.19 -4.86 -0.30
C ALA A 49 10.77 -5.18 -1.69
N ALA A 50 11.97 -4.70 -2.00
CA ALA A 50 12.65 -5.01 -3.24
C ALA A 50 12.92 -6.52 -3.36
N ALA A 51 13.37 -7.19 -2.30
CA ALA A 51 13.59 -8.63 -2.31
C ALA A 51 12.29 -9.42 -2.58
N VAL A 52 11.16 -9.00 -2.01
CA VAL A 52 9.83 -9.60 -2.26
C VAL A 52 9.43 -9.41 -3.71
N ARG A 53 9.59 -8.19 -4.25
CA ARG A 53 9.31 -7.88 -5.67
C ARG A 53 10.17 -8.73 -6.61
N ASP A 54 11.47 -8.81 -6.35
CA ASP A 54 12.42 -9.52 -7.20
C ASP A 54 12.19 -11.06 -7.15
N ALA A 55 11.55 -11.56 -6.10
CA ALA A 55 11.04 -12.92 -6.00
C ALA A 55 9.68 -13.14 -6.72
N GLY A 56 9.18 -12.14 -7.48
CA GLY A 56 7.91 -12.23 -8.21
C GLY A 56 6.67 -12.08 -7.34
N ARG A 57 6.81 -11.58 -6.11
CA ARG A 57 5.71 -11.36 -5.16
C ARG A 57 5.45 -9.86 -4.98
N HIS A 58 4.45 -9.54 -4.18
CA HIS A 58 4.01 -8.15 -3.97
C HIS A 58 4.07 -7.76 -2.50
N GLY A 59 4.36 -6.47 -2.26
CA GLY A 59 4.28 -5.87 -0.94
C GLY A 59 2.85 -5.47 -0.59
N ILE A 60 2.49 -5.58 0.69
CA ILE A 60 1.25 -5.05 1.27
C ILE A 60 1.62 -4.23 2.50
N ILE A 61 1.01 -3.06 2.63
CA ILE A 61 1.12 -2.20 3.79
C ILE A 61 -0.15 -2.34 4.61
N VAL A 62 -0.01 -2.53 5.92
CA VAL A 62 -1.15 -2.61 6.84
C VAL A 62 -1.06 -1.47 7.83
N GLY A 63 -2.12 -0.67 7.94
CA GLY A 63 -2.21 0.49 8.82
C GLY A 63 -3.48 0.49 9.66
N ARG A 64 -3.64 1.54 10.45
CA ARG A 64 -4.81 1.78 11.29
C ARG A 64 -5.56 3.02 10.84
N ASP A 65 -6.07 3.84 11.74
CA ASP A 65 -6.83 5.05 11.41
C ASP A 65 -5.95 6.13 10.75
N SER A 66 -6.57 6.93 9.85
CA SER A 66 -5.96 8.07 9.15
C SER A 66 -4.64 7.76 8.44
N TYR A 67 -4.57 6.63 7.73
CA TYR A 67 -3.39 6.31 6.91
C TYR A 67 -3.25 7.31 5.75
N GLY A 68 -2.06 7.90 5.61
CA GLY A 68 -1.76 8.87 4.55
C GLY A 68 -2.17 10.30 4.87
N GLN A 69 -2.33 10.65 6.16
CA GLN A 69 -2.66 12.01 6.56
C GLN A 69 -1.52 12.99 6.24
N GLY A 70 -1.87 14.28 6.22
CA GLY A 70 -0.92 15.37 5.97
C GLY A 70 -0.97 15.91 4.55
N SER A 71 0.17 16.41 4.05
CA SER A 71 0.23 17.00 2.72
C SER A 71 0.07 15.94 1.63
N SER A 72 -0.61 16.33 0.54
CA SER A 72 -0.72 15.49 -0.65
C SER A 72 0.66 15.26 -1.27
N ARG A 73 1.15 14.02 -1.21
CA ARG A 73 2.43 13.62 -1.79
C ARG A 73 2.26 12.39 -2.65
N GLU A 74 2.39 12.57 -3.94
CA GLU A 74 2.39 11.45 -4.89
C GLU A 74 3.52 10.46 -4.61
N HIS A 75 4.66 10.95 -4.12
CA HIS A 75 5.80 10.10 -3.76
C HIS A 75 5.49 9.08 -2.67
N ALA A 76 4.53 9.39 -1.77
CA ALA A 76 4.04 8.44 -0.78
C ALA A 76 3.22 7.27 -1.39
N ALA A 77 2.95 7.33 -2.69
CA ALA A 77 2.32 6.24 -3.46
C ALA A 77 3.28 5.69 -4.53
N ILE A 78 3.92 6.56 -5.33
CA ILE A 78 4.80 6.10 -6.43
C ILE A 78 6.06 5.37 -5.91
N CYS A 79 6.65 5.80 -4.80
CA CYS A 79 7.84 5.13 -4.26
C CYS A 79 7.52 3.73 -3.69
N PRO A 80 6.46 3.53 -2.87
CA PRO A 80 6.00 2.18 -2.53
C PRO A 80 5.63 1.32 -3.75
N MET A 81 4.97 1.89 -4.75
CA MET A 81 4.65 1.18 -6.00
C MET A 81 5.92 0.69 -6.70
N TYR A 82 6.95 1.54 -6.81
CA TYR A 82 8.25 1.16 -7.37
C TYR A 82 8.89 -0.01 -6.63
N LEU A 83 8.72 -0.08 -5.31
CA LEU A 83 9.17 -1.20 -4.48
C LEU A 83 8.29 -2.45 -4.56
N GLY A 84 7.25 -2.46 -5.39
CA GLY A 84 6.39 -3.62 -5.62
C GLY A 84 5.18 -3.72 -4.68
N VAL A 85 4.84 -2.65 -3.95
CA VAL A 85 3.60 -2.58 -3.16
C VAL A 85 2.40 -2.54 -4.10
N LYS A 86 1.38 -3.38 -3.84
CA LYS A 86 0.16 -3.50 -4.63
C LYS A 86 -1.12 -3.26 -3.85
N ALA A 87 -1.07 -3.26 -2.54
CA ALA A 87 -2.23 -2.94 -1.71
C ALA A 87 -1.83 -2.24 -0.41
N VAL A 88 -2.74 -1.42 0.08
CA VAL A 88 -2.75 -0.90 1.44
C VAL A 88 -4.04 -1.37 2.09
N ILE A 89 -3.97 -1.88 3.32
CA ILE A 89 -5.12 -2.29 4.11
C ILE A 89 -5.09 -1.47 5.40
N ALA A 90 -6.12 -0.70 5.69
CA ALA A 90 -6.16 0.14 6.89
C ALA A 90 -7.57 0.23 7.48
N TYR A 91 -7.71 0.79 8.69
CA TYR A 91 -9.04 1.12 9.24
C TYR A 91 -9.70 2.25 8.44
N ALA A 92 -8.91 3.27 8.12
CA ALA A 92 -9.31 4.38 7.27
C ALA A 92 -8.09 4.92 6.51
N ILE A 93 -8.28 5.29 5.26
CA ILE A 93 -7.25 5.88 4.38
C ILE A 93 -7.72 7.28 4.01
N GLU A 94 -6.85 8.27 4.16
CA GLU A 94 -7.16 9.65 3.80
C GLU A 94 -7.51 9.77 2.31
N ARG A 95 -8.57 10.52 2.00
CA ARG A 95 -9.18 10.58 0.66
C ARG A 95 -8.18 10.93 -0.44
N ILE A 96 -7.33 11.92 -0.23
CA ILE A 96 -6.35 12.36 -1.22
C ILE A 96 -5.28 11.27 -1.42
N HIS A 97 -4.86 10.63 -0.32
CA HIS A 97 -3.89 9.56 -0.39
C HIS A 97 -4.44 8.31 -1.09
N ALA A 98 -5.70 7.95 -0.83
CA ALA A 98 -6.38 6.86 -1.54
C ALA A 98 -6.41 7.11 -3.07
N ALA A 99 -6.72 8.34 -3.49
CA ALA A 99 -6.67 8.70 -4.91
C ALA A 99 -5.25 8.57 -5.51
N ASN A 100 -4.22 8.96 -4.75
CA ASN A 100 -2.83 8.78 -5.18
C ASN A 100 -2.46 7.29 -5.28
N LEU A 101 -2.87 6.45 -4.32
CA LEU A 101 -2.64 5.00 -4.37
C LEU A 101 -3.26 4.40 -5.64
N ILE A 102 -4.52 4.72 -5.94
CA ILE A 102 -5.23 4.26 -7.15
C ILE A 102 -4.47 4.69 -8.41
N ASN A 103 -4.06 5.96 -8.49
CA ASN A 103 -3.34 6.50 -9.64
C ASN A 103 -2.04 5.73 -9.93
N PHE A 104 -1.42 5.13 -8.93
CA PHE A 104 -0.22 4.30 -9.06
C PHE A 104 -0.48 2.79 -9.01
N GLY A 105 -1.73 2.35 -9.17
CA GLY A 105 -2.09 0.94 -9.25
C GLY A 105 -1.97 0.18 -7.94
N ILE A 106 -2.11 0.87 -6.80
CA ILE A 106 -2.14 0.30 -5.46
C ILE A 106 -3.60 0.30 -4.97
N VAL A 107 -4.14 -0.86 -4.62
CA VAL A 107 -5.53 -0.99 -4.16
C VAL A 107 -5.64 -0.51 -2.71
N PRO A 108 -6.48 0.52 -2.42
CA PRO A 108 -6.75 0.96 -1.06
C PRO A 108 -7.90 0.15 -0.46
N PHE A 109 -7.58 -0.78 0.44
CA PHE A 109 -8.56 -1.56 1.18
C PHE A 109 -8.79 -1.01 2.57
N THR A 110 -10.01 -1.21 3.06
CA THR A 110 -10.35 -1.02 4.47
C THR A 110 -10.81 -2.33 5.09
N PHE A 111 -10.48 -2.53 6.35
CA PHE A 111 -10.99 -3.67 7.12
C PHE A 111 -12.51 -3.56 7.28
N VAL A 112 -13.23 -4.65 7.08
CA VAL A 112 -14.65 -4.76 7.49
C VAL A 112 -14.71 -4.86 9.02
N ASN A 113 -13.84 -5.69 9.60
CA ASN A 113 -13.71 -5.83 11.06
C ASN A 113 -12.34 -5.29 11.49
N LYS A 114 -12.33 -4.28 12.34
CA LYS A 114 -11.06 -3.65 12.79
C LYS A 114 -10.15 -4.62 13.56
N GLU A 115 -10.76 -5.57 14.26
CA GLU A 115 -10.06 -6.62 15.02
C GLU A 115 -9.16 -7.48 14.14
N ASP A 116 -9.48 -7.63 12.86
CA ASP A 116 -8.69 -8.43 11.92
C ASP A 116 -7.26 -7.88 11.70
N TYR A 117 -7.03 -6.62 12.06
CA TYR A 117 -5.69 -6.04 12.08
C TYR A 117 -4.72 -6.83 12.98
N GLU A 118 -5.21 -7.37 14.10
CA GLU A 118 -4.39 -8.14 15.03
C GLU A 118 -3.99 -9.53 14.46
N LEU A 119 -4.70 -10.01 13.45
CA LEU A 119 -4.39 -11.25 12.73
C LEU A 119 -3.25 -11.06 11.71
N LEU A 120 -2.81 -9.83 11.48
CA LEU A 120 -1.80 -9.47 10.50
C LEU A 120 -0.52 -8.89 11.16
N PRO A 121 0.25 -9.66 11.94
CA PRO A 121 1.56 -9.23 12.39
C PRO A 121 2.50 -8.99 11.20
N GLU A 122 3.52 -8.17 11.39
CA GLU A 122 4.50 -7.89 10.33
C GLU A 122 5.14 -9.18 9.80
N GLY A 123 5.30 -9.26 8.48
CA GLY A 123 5.82 -10.44 7.80
C GLY A 123 4.76 -11.48 7.39
N THR A 124 3.52 -11.36 7.84
CA THR A 124 2.44 -12.28 7.43
C THR A 124 2.27 -12.29 5.91
N GLU A 125 2.15 -13.48 5.35
CA GLU A 125 1.76 -13.67 3.96
C GLU A 125 0.25 -13.53 3.82
N ILE A 126 -0.17 -12.72 2.84
CA ILE A 126 -1.58 -12.46 2.54
C ILE A 126 -1.85 -12.91 1.10
N VAL A 127 -2.89 -13.70 0.91
CA VAL A 127 -3.34 -14.17 -0.40
C VAL A 127 -4.70 -13.56 -0.71
N ILE A 128 -4.84 -12.94 -1.86
CA ILE A 128 -6.13 -12.45 -2.38
C ILE A 128 -6.32 -13.07 -3.76
N GLU A 129 -7.08 -14.16 -3.79
CA GLU A 129 -7.31 -14.88 -5.04
C GLU A 129 -8.21 -14.10 -6.00
N ASN A 130 -7.90 -14.19 -7.29
CA ASN A 130 -8.69 -13.63 -8.38
C ASN A 130 -9.05 -12.14 -8.17
N LEU A 131 -8.13 -11.36 -7.57
CA LEU A 131 -8.35 -9.96 -7.24
C LEU A 131 -8.82 -9.15 -8.46
N ARG A 132 -8.18 -9.35 -9.61
CA ARG A 132 -8.53 -8.64 -10.85
C ARG A 132 -10.00 -8.84 -11.24
N GLU A 133 -10.45 -10.09 -11.28
CA GLU A 133 -11.83 -10.45 -11.61
C GLU A 133 -12.83 -9.90 -10.59
N LYS A 134 -12.50 -10.00 -9.30
CA LYS A 134 -13.33 -9.47 -8.20
C LYS A 134 -13.49 -7.94 -8.29
N LEU A 135 -12.44 -7.22 -8.66
CA LEU A 135 -12.51 -5.77 -8.89
C LEU A 135 -13.40 -5.45 -10.10
N GLU A 136 -13.21 -6.13 -11.23
CA GLU A 136 -14.02 -5.96 -12.44
C GLU A 136 -15.52 -6.18 -12.16
N LYS A 137 -15.83 -7.23 -11.40
CA LYS A 137 -17.21 -7.59 -11.04
C LYS A 137 -17.76 -6.86 -9.80
N ARG A 138 -16.96 -5.98 -9.16
CA ARG A 138 -17.31 -5.27 -7.92
C ARG A 138 -17.79 -6.20 -6.80
N GLN A 139 -17.14 -7.33 -6.65
CA GLN A 139 -17.46 -8.33 -5.64
C GLN A 139 -16.87 -7.95 -4.29
N PHE A 140 -17.50 -7.05 -3.57
CA PHE A 140 -17.11 -6.68 -2.21
C PHE A 140 -18.05 -7.28 -1.15
N PRO A 141 -17.55 -7.61 0.06
CA PRO A 141 -16.16 -7.58 0.46
C PRO A 141 -15.30 -8.60 -0.28
N ILE A 142 -14.04 -8.26 -0.52
CA ILE A 142 -13.03 -9.18 -1.05
C ILE A 142 -12.39 -9.91 0.13
N ILE A 143 -12.33 -11.22 0.06
CA ILE A 143 -11.71 -12.03 1.12
C ILE A 143 -10.22 -12.17 0.86
N ALA A 144 -9.43 -11.75 1.84
CA ALA A 144 -8.00 -12.05 1.95
C ALA A 144 -7.79 -13.23 2.90
N GLU A 145 -6.86 -14.11 2.57
CA GLU A 145 -6.47 -15.23 3.43
C GLU A 145 -5.09 -14.94 4.05
N ALA A 146 -4.98 -15.08 5.34
CA ALA A 146 -3.74 -14.87 6.08
C ALA A 146 -3.68 -15.78 7.31
N ALA A 147 -2.61 -16.56 7.46
CA ALA A 147 -2.37 -17.45 8.62
C ALA A 147 -3.58 -18.33 8.98
N GLY A 148 -4.34 -18.82 7.98
CA GLY A 148 -5.54 -19.65 8.17
C GLY A 148 -6.81 -18.88 8.52
N HIS A 149 -6.78 -17.53 8.51
CA HIS A 149 -7.93 -16.68 8.74
C HIS A 149 -8.45 -16.07 7.43
N GLN A 150 -9.77 -15.90 7.34
CA GLN A 150 -10.42 -15.15 6.27
C GLN A 150 -10.70 -13.73 6.72
N ILE A 151 -10.14 -12.75 6.03
CA ILE A 151 -10.21 -11.34 6.37
C ILE A 151 -11.01 -10.61 5.29
N PRO A 152 -12.25 -10.20 5.57
CA PRO A 152 -13.05 -9.45 4.62
C PRO A 152 -12.55 -8.00 4.51
N LEU A 153 -12.34 -7.56 3.27
CA LEU A 153 -11.84 -6.24 2.92
C LEU A 153 -12.83 -5.50 2.04
N ASN A 154 -13.05 -4.22 2.32
CA ASN A 154 -13.82 -3.31 1.48
C ASN A 154 -12.91 -2.32 0.75
N SER A 155 -13.44 -1.74 -0.32
CA SER A 155 -12.85 -0.57 -0.97
C SER A 155 -13.96 0.24 -1.64
N ASN A 156 -13.92 1.56 -1.48
CA ASN A 156 -14.87 2.47 -2.10
C ASN A 156 -14.30 2.99 -3.43
N LEU A 157 -14.53 2.24 -4.50
CA LEU A 157 -13.99 2.49 -5.83
C LEU A 157 -15.09 2.88 -6.81
N SER A 158 -14.86 3.95 -7.58
CA SER A 158 -15.66 4.29 -8.75
C SER A 158 -15.30 3.39 -9.95
N ASP A 159 -16.10 3.47 -11.03
CA ASP A 159 -15.81 2.77 -12.29
C ASP A 159 -14.46 3.21 -12.88
N GLU A 160 -14.15 4.50 -12.77
CA GLU A 160 -12.86 5.05 -13.22
C GLU A 160 -11.71 4.50 -12.39
N ASP A 161 -11.86 4.42 -11.05
CA ASP A 161 -10.83 3.88 -10.17
C ASP A 161 -10.50 2.41 -10.51
N ILE A 162 -11.54 1.63 -10.77
CA ILE A 162 -11.37 0.23 -11.17
C ILE A 162 -10.61 0.13 -12.48
N ARG A 163 -10.97 0.94 -13.50
CA ARG A 163 -10.24 0.95 -14.77
C ARG A 163 -8.78 1.31 -14.58
N ILE A 164 -8.48 2.33 -13.77
CA ILE A 164 -7.10 2.74 -13.46
C ILE A 164 -6.33 1.60 -12.79
N LEU A 165 -6.91 0.97 -11.78
CA LEU A 165 -6.28 -0.15 -11.06
C LEU A 165 -6.01 -1.34 -11.97
N LEU A 166 -6.98 -1.71 -12.84
CA LEU A 166 -6.84 -2.81 -13.79
C LEU A 166 -5.79 -2.53 -14.87
N ALA A 167 -5.60 -1.26 -15.24
CA ALA A 167 -4.50 -0.84 -16.11
C ALA A 167 -3.12 -0.86 -15.41
N GLY A 168 -3.10 -1.00 -14.08
CA GLY A 168 -1.87 -0.93 -13.30
C GLY A 168 -1.41 0.49 -12.99
N GLY A 169 -2.33 1.47 -13.07
CA GLY A 169 -2.10 2.88 -12.80
C GLY A 169 -2.58 3.79 -13.92
N ARG A 170 -2.79 5.06 -13.58
CA ARG A 170 -3.37 6.05 -14.50
C ARG A 170 -2.55 6.28 -15.77
N LEU A 171 -1.23 6.21 -15.67
CA LEU A 171 -0.34 6.40 -16.83
C LEU A 171 -0.44 5.25 -17.86
N ASN A 172 -0.98 4.11 -17.47
CA ASN A 172 -1.16 2.94 -18.33
C ASN A 172 -2.57 2.87 -18.95
N LEU A 173 -3.47 3.76 -18.55
CA LEU A 173 -4.82 3.84 -19.08
C LEU A 173 -4.77 4.32 -20.54
N LYS A 174 -5.27 3.49 -21.46
CA LYS A 174 -5.36 3.79 -22.90
C LYS A 174 -6.74 4.31 -23.24
#